data_b64d1b64d37f3466a36512844c6200ac
#
_entry.id   b64d1b64d37f3466a36512844c6200ac
#
_cell.length_a   1.000
_cell.length_b   1.000
_cell.length_c   1.000
_cell.angle_alpha   90.00
_cell.angle_beta   90.00
_cell.angle_gamma   90.00
#
_symmetry.space_group_name_H-M   'P 1'
#
loop_
_entity.id
_entity.type
_entity.pdbx_description
1 polymer ?
#
loop_
_entity_poly.entity_id
_entity_poly.type
_entity_poly.pdbx_seq_one_letter_code
_entity_poly.pdbx_strand_id
1 'polypeptide(L)'
;TCALPISPHRWILESEPEGVDSSFALGLHIPGRYDKILDIDTCHIQPDIGNKILGIAREVCLKNLDLKPYDPKTNIGFLRHLMLRFGVKTNQLMVNIVTAYDDINKLSPLIDTLLKEVPEITSMVNNVNTRKADVAFGEFENLIFGNSFIEEKIGNLKFEISANSFFQTNTYQGKVLYDEVLKIADLNGDEIVYDLYCGTRSEEHTSELQ
;
A
#
# COMPACT_ATOMS: atom_id res chain seq x y z
N THR A 1 0.60 6.19 3.47
CA THR A 1 0.61 4.81 2.96
C THR A 1 0.13 3.88 4.05
N CYS A 2 -0.82 3.01 3.74
CA CYS A 2 -1.25 1.91 4.59
C CYS A 2 -1.07 0.61 3.80
N ALA A 3 -0.34 -0.36 4.36
CA ALA A 3 -0.16 -1.68 3.77
C ALA A 3 -0.84 -2.70 4.68
N LEU A 4 -1.86 -3.35 4.15
CA LEU A 4 -2.73 -4.26 4.89
C LEU A 4 -2.58 -5.67 4.29
N PRO A 5 -1.92 -6.61 4.99
CA PRO A 5 -1.88 -8.00 4.57
C PRO A 5 -3.26 -8.63 4.52
N ILE A 6 -3.45 -9.50 3.52
CA ILE A 6 -4.63 -10.34 3.37
C ILE A 6 -4.19 -11.78 3.62
N SER A 7 -4.76 -12.45 4.62
CA SER A 7 -4.26 -13.74 5.10
C SER A 7 -5.40 -14.71 5.43
N PRO A 8 -5.18 -16.02 5.22
CA PRO A 8 -6.07 -17.06 5.73
C PRO A 8 -5.82 -17.39 7.21
N HIS A 9 -4.96 -16.65 7.89
CA HIS A 9 -4.55 -16.90 9.28
C HIS A 9 -4.94 -15.74 10.19
N ARG A 10 -6.24 -15.57 10.43
CA ARG A 10 -6.76 -14.56 11.35
C ARG A 10 -6.32 -14.84 12.79
N TRP A 11 -5.94 -13.79 13.49
CA TRP A 11 -5.79 -13.80 14.93
C TRP A 11 -7.15 -13.62 15.59
N ILE A 12 -7.55 -14.57 16.43
CA ILE A 12 -8.80 -14.50 17.21
C ILE A 12 -8.48 -13.87 18.56
N LEU A 13 -9.24 -12.84 18.91
CA LEU A 13 -9.13 -12.17 20.21
C LEU A 13 -9.84 -13.01 21.27
N GLU A 14 -9.35 -12.97 22.52
CA GLU A 14 -9.98 -13.67 23.65
C GLU A 14 -11.42 -13.19 23.92
N SER A 15 -11.75 -11.97 23.51
CA SER A 15 -13.08 -11.38 23.63
C SER A 15 -14.08 -11.81 22.53
N GLU A 16 -13.60 -12.51 21.49
CA GLU A 16 -14.46 -12.95 20.40
C GLU A 16 -15.18 -14.26 20.75
N PRO A 17 -16.41 -14.48 20.22
CA PRO A 17 -17.15 -15.72 20.44
C PRO A 17 -16.40 -16.96 19.93
N GLU A 18 -16.65 -18.10 20.55
CA GLU A 18 -16.16 -19.39 20.02
C GLU A 18 -16.73 -19.66 18.64
N GLY A 19 -15.90 -20.19 17.73
CA GLY A 19 -16.32 -20.57 16.37
C GLY A 19 -16.26 -19.45 15.33
N VAL A 20 -15.67 -18.29 15.65
CA VAL A 20 -15.43 -17.23 14.66
C VAL A 20 -14.56 -17.75 13.53
N ASP A 21 -14.95 -17.44 12.29
CA ASP A 21 -14.19 -17.82 11.10
C ASP A 21 -12.79 -17.19 11.11
N SER A 22 -11.77 -18.03 11.07
CA SER A 22 -10.37 -17.61 11.06
C SER A 22 -9.71 -17.76 9.68
N SER A 23 -10.49 -18.08 8.65
CA SER A 23 -9.98 -18.35 7.29
C SER A 23 -9.71 -17.11 6.44
N PHE A 24 -10.07 -15.93 6.95
CA PHE A 24 -9.82 -14.64 6.29
C PHE A 24 -9.49 -13.55 7.30
N ALA A 25 -8.47 -12.76 7.00
CA ALA A 25 -8.16 -11.52 7.67
C ALA A 25 -7.63 -10.48 6.69
N LEU A 26 -8.02 -9.24 6.89
CA LEU A 26 -7.50 -8.07 6.21
C LEU A 26 -7.15 -7.02 7.27
N GLY A 27 -5.86 -6.82 7.55
CA GLY A 27 -5.51 -5.98 8.68
C GLY A 27 -4.01 -5.85 8.95
N LEU A 28 -3.57 -6.12 10.17
CA LEU A 28 -2.21 -5.85 10.63
C LEU A 28 -1.56 -7.11 11.22
N HIS A 29 -0.25 -7.22 11.04
CA HIS A 29 0.51 -8.29 11.70
C HIS A 29 0.49 -8.15 13.22
N ILE A 30 0.33 -9.27 13.90
CA ILE A 30 0.49 -9.33 15.36
C ILE A 30 1.98 -9.19 15.69
N PRO A 31 2.37 -8.34 16.64
CA PRO A 31 3.77 -8.23 17.06
C PRO A 31 4.36 -9.59 17.46
N GLY A 32 5.51 -9.94 16.90
CA GLY A 32 6.18 -11.22 17.12
C GLY A 32 5.55 -12.44 16.43
N ARG A 33 4.49 -12.26 15.64
CA ARG A 33 3.80 -13.34 14.91
C ARG A 33 3.62 -12.97 13.45
N TYR A 34 4.59 -13.29 12.61
CA TYR A 34 4.54 -13.03 11.17
C TYR A 34 3.43 -13.82 10.44
N ASP A 35 2.98 -14.92 11.04
CA ASP A 35 2.01 -15.85 10.47
C ASP A 35 0.55 -15.55 10.85
N LYS A 36 0.31 -14.46 11.59
CA LYS A 36 -1.04 -14.12 12.08
C LYS A 36 -1.38 -12.66 11.82
N ILE A 37 -2.60 -12.44 11.34
CA ILE A 37 -3.13 -11.11 11.03
C ILE A 37 -4.29 -10.79 11.98
N LEU A 38 -4.21 -9.65 12.65
CA LEU A 38 -5.35 -9.04 13.32
C LEU A 38 -6.26 -8.45 12.26
N ASP A 39 -7.47 -8.98 12.15
CA ASP A 39 -8.47 -8.42 11.27
C ASP A 39 -8.98 -7.08 11.86
N ILE A 40 -8.99 -6.01 11.07
CA ILE A 40 -9.37 -4.67 11.54
C ILE A 40 -10.52 -4.12 10.71
N ASP A 41 -11.53 -3.57 11.36
CA ASP A 41 -12.64 -2.89 10.69
C ASP A 41 -12.31 -1.42 10.40
N THR A 42 -11.53 -0.82 11.29
CA THR A 42 -11.17 0.60 11.21
C THR A 42 -9.71 0.83 11.58
N CYS A 43 -9.02 1.61 10.78
CA CYS A 43 -7.69 2.14 11.09
C CYS A 43 -7.81 3.64 11.38
N HIS A 44 -7.48 4.06 12.61
CA HIS A 44 -7.61 5.46 13.04
C HIS A 44 -6.49 6.38 12.56
N ILE A 45 -5.43 5.83 11.96
CA ILE A 45 -4.30 6.60 11.44
C ILE A 45 -4.36 6.83 9.92
N GLN A 46 -5.42 6.36 9.27
CA GLN A 46 -5.68 6.62 7.84
C GLN A 46 -6.96 7.46 7.67
N PRO A 47 -7.13 8.15 6.52
CA PRO A 47 -8.38 8.83 6.19
C PRO A 47 -9.58 7.86 6.13
N ASP A 48 -10.79 8.34 6.43
CA ASP A 48 -12.02 7.53 6.44
C ASP A 48 -12.29 6.80 5.12
N ILE A 49 -11.89 7.40 4.01
CA ILE A 49 -11.98 6.77 2.69
C ILE A 49 -11.19 5.45 2.63
N GLY A 50 -10.07 5.35 3.36
CA GLY A 50 -9.31 4.11 3.47
C GLY A 50 -10.08 3.03 4.22
N ASN A 51 -10.84 3.38 5.25
CA ASN A 51 -11.70 2.45 5.98
C ASN A 51 -12.87 1.98 5.10
N LYS A 52 -13.43 2.86 4.27
CA LYS A 52 -14.44 2.49 3.28
C LYS A 52 -13.89 1.46 2.29
N ILE A 53 -12.70 1.68 1.73
CA ILE A 53 -12.02 0.73 0.82
C ILE A 53 -11.78 -0.61 1.51
N LEU A 54 -11.30 -0.59 2.76
CA LEU A 54 -11.07 -1.79 3.56
C LEU A 54 -12.35 -2.63 3.69
N GLY A 55 -13.48 -1.99 4.04
CA GLY A 55 -14.78 -2.65 4.17
C GLY A 55 -15.26 -3.27 2.86
N ILE A 56 -15.18 -2.52 1.76
CA ILE A 56 -15.56 -3.00 0.42
C ILE A 56 -14.68 -4.19 0.01
N ALA A 57 -13.35 -4.07 0.17
CA ALA A 57 -12.42 -5.13 -0.21
C ALA A 57 -12.69 -6.42 0.58
N ARG A 58 -12.92 -6.32 1.91
CA ARG A 58 -13.30 -7.47 2.74
C ARG A 58 -14.57 -8.13 2.23
N GLU A 59 -15.63 -7.34 2.03
CA GLU A 59 -16.92 -7.87 1.61
C GLU A 59 -16.84 -8.58 0.25
N VAL A 60 -16.13 -8.01 -0.72
CA VAL A 60 -15.95 -8.62 -2.05
C VAL A 60 -15.12 -9.89 -1.95
N CYS A 61 -14.04 -9.89 -1.17
CA CYS A 61 -13.18 -11.07 -1.01
C CYS A 61 -13.92 -12.24 -0.35
N LEU A 62 -14.71 -11.96 0.68
CA LEU A 62 -15.50 -13.00 1.36
C LEU A 62 -16.58 -13.61 0.48
N LYS A 63 -17.13 -12.86 -0.47
CA LYS A 63 -18.15 -13.33 -1.41
C LYS A 63 -17.59 -14.06 -2.64
N ASN A 64 -16.29 -13.93 -2.92
CA ASN A 64 -15.68 -14.48 -4.14
C ASN A 64 -14.62 -15.53 -3.82
N LEU A 65 -14.92 -16.77 -4.12
CA LEU A 65 -14.04 -17.91 -3.87
C LEU A 65 -12.73 -17.89 -4.68
N ASP A 66 -12.67 -17.13 -5.78
CA ASP A 66 -11.46 -16.95 -6.58
C ASP A 66 -10.47 -15.95 -5.97
N LEU A 67 -10.94 -15.06 -5.08
CA LEU A 67 -10.15 -14.07 -4.37
C LEU A 67 -9.59 -14.60 -3.03
N LYS A 68 -9.08 -15.82 -3.04
CA LYS A 68 -8.52 -16.45 -1.83
C LYS A 68 -7.26 -15.74 -1.36
N PRO A 69 -7.13 -15.51 -0.04
CA PRO A 69 -5.86 -15.07 0.54
C PRO A 69 -4.73 -16.03 0.24
N TYR A 70 -3.54 -15.48 -0.04
CA TYR A 70 -2.33 -16.27 -0.18
C TYR A 70 -1.85 -16.79 1.18
N ASP A 71 -1.57 -18.08 1.25
CA ASP A 71 -1.00 -18.70 2.45
C ASP A 71 0.51 -18.91 2.27
N PRO A 72 1.36 -18.18 3.02
CA PRO A 72 2.81 -18.31 2.92
C PRO A 72 3.34 -19.68 3.38
N LYS A 73 2.55 -20.47 4.11
CA LYS A 73 2.94 -21.81 4.56
C LYS A 73 2.78 -22.86 3.46
N THR A 74 1.69 -22.77 2.71
CA THR A 74 1.37 -23.72 1.62
C THR A 74 1.76 -23.19 0.25
N ASN A 75 2.02 -21.89 0.12
CA ASN A 75 2.22 -21.14 -1.12
C ASN A 75 1.01 -21.25 -2.08
N ILE A 76 -0.20 -21.34 -1.52
CA ILE A 76 -1.46 -21.43 -2.27
C ILE A 76 -2.30 -20.18 -1.95
N GLY A 77 -3.01 -19.65 -2.95
CA GLY A 77 -3.87 -18.49 -2.85
C GLY A 77 -3.46 -17.39 -3.82
N PHE A 78 -4.18 -16.30 -3.82
CA PHE A 78 -4.05 -15.24 -4.82
C PHE A 78 -3.74 -13.86 -4.21
N LEU A 79 -4.59 -13.38 -3.29
CA LEU A 79 -4.44 -12.06 -2.70
C LEU A 79 -3.41 -12.05 -1.58
N ARG A 80 -2.50 -11.07 -1.59
CA ARG A 80 -1.44 -10.91 -0.59
C ARG A 80 -1.61 -9.66 0.26
N HIS A 81 -1.74 -8.49 -0.37
CA HIS A 81 -1.87 -7.22 0.34
C HIS A 81 -2.81 -6.26 -0.38
N LEU A 82 -3.46 -5.42 0.40
CA LEU A 82 -4.11 -4.20 -0.06
C LEU A 82 -3.29 -3.01 0.44
N MET A 83 -2.78 -2.21 -0.47
CA MET A 83 -2.01 -1.01 -0.12
C MET A 83 -2.76 0.24 -0.57
N LEU A 84 -2.83 1.21 0.32
CA LEU A 84 -3.44 2.52 0.05
C LEU A 84 -2.38 3.61 0.18
N ARG A 85 -2.32 4.49 -0.79
CA ARG A 85 -1.45 5.67 -0.78
C ARG A 85 -2.29 6.92 -0.98
N PHE A 86 -2.05 7.91 -0.14
CA PHE A 86 -2.78 9.17 -0.16
C PHE A 86 -1.82 10.31 -0.45
N GLY A 87 -2.10 11.07 -1.49
CA GLY A 87 -1.50 12.38 -1.76
C GLY A 87 -2.27 13.44 -0.96
N VAL A 88 -1.80 13.73 0.25
CA VAL A 88 -2.51 14.58 1.23
C VAL A 88 -2.69 16.02 0.71
N LYS A 89 -1.71 16.53 -0.04
CA LYS A 89 -1.76 17.88 -0.62
C LYS A 89 -2.41 17.92 -2.01
N THR A 90 -2.57 16.78 -2.64
CA THR A 90 -3.09 16.67 -4.02
C THR A 90 -4.46 16.01 -4.08
N ASN A 91 -4.95 15.48 -2.95
CA ASN A 91 -6.19 14.68 -2.86
C ASN A 91 -6.20 13.48 -3.83
N GLN A 92 -5.02 12.94 -4.13
CA GLN A 92 -4.91 11.74 -4.97
C GLN A 92 -4.91 10.49 -4.10
N LEU A 93 -5.53 9.44 -4.61
CA LEU A 93 -5.67 8.16 -3.93
C LEU A 93 -5.27 7.03 -4.87
N MET A 94 -4.26 6.28 -4.48
CA MET A 94 -3.84 5.03 -5.15
C MET A 94 -4.29 3.83 -4.34
N VAL A 95 -4.90 2.88 -5.03
CA VAL A 95 -5.15 1.52 -4.55
C VAL A 95 -4.19 0.58 -5.26
N ASN A 96 -3.34 -0.11 -4.50
CA ASN A 96 -2.45 -1.13 -5.01
C ASN A 96 -2.84 -2.49 -4.42
N ILE A 97 -3.22 -3.43 -5.30
CA ILE A 97 -3.60 -4.79 -4.95
C ILE A 97 -2.42 -5.71 -5.25
N VAL A 98 -1.86 -6.34 -4.22
CA VAL A 98 -0.73 -7.26 -4.40
C VAL A 98 -1.25 -8.69 -4.51
N THR A 99 -0.83 -9.38 -5.59
CA THR A 99 -1.25 -10.76 -5.90
C THR A 99 -0.05 -11.70 -6.01
N ALA A 100 -0.27 -12.99 -5.82
CA ALA A 100 0.78 -14.01 -5.89
C ALA A 100 1.16 -14.39 -7.33
N TYR A 101 0.30 -14.13 -8.28
CA TYR A 101 0.50 -14.36 -9.71
C TYR A 101 -0.37 -13.41 -10.53
N ASP A 102 -0.05 -13.31 -11.81
CA ASP A 102 -0.75 -12.41 -12.75
C ASP A 102 -2.04 -13.07 -13.25
N ASP A 103 -3.18 -12.54 -12.79
CA ASP A 103 -4.52 -12.89 -13.29
C ASP A 103 -5.47 -11.71 -13.01
N ILE A 104 -5.38 -10.69 -13.82
CA ILE A 104 -6.19 -9.48 -13.65
C ILE A 104 -7.70 -9.75 -13.75
N ASN A 105 -8.10 -10.79 -14.49
CA ASN A 105 -9.52 -11.13 -14.65
C ASN A 105 -10.15 -11.57 -13.32
N LYS A 106 -9.39 -12.21 -12.45
CA LYS A 106 -9.86 -12.56 -11.11
C LYS A 106 -10.12 -11.34 -10.24
N LEU A 107 -9.40 -10.25 -10.47
CA LEU A 107 -9.57 -9.01 -9.72
C LEU A 107 -10.81 -8.21 -10.16
N SER A 108 -11.42 -8.52 -11.32
CA SER A 108 -12.54 -7.73 -11.87
C SER A 108 -13.64 -7.43 -10.85
N PRO A 109 -14.14 -8.38 -10.03
CA PRO A 109 -15.18 -8.08 -9.05
C PRO A 109 -14.76 -7.03 -8.00
N LEU A 110 -13.49 -7.06 -7.61
CA LEU A 110 -12.93 -6.10 -6.65
C LEU A 110 -12.68 -4.74 -7.31
N ILE A 111 -12.09 -4.74 -8.51
CA ILE A 111 -11.82 -3.55 -9.30
C ILE A 111 -13.12 -2.79 -9.58
N ASP A 112 -14.11 -3.46 -10.17
CA ASP A 112 -15.37 -2.85 -10.58
C ASP A 112 -16.13 -2.27 -9.39
N THR A 113 -16.14 -3.01 -8.26
CA THR A 113 -16.81 -2.53 -7.04
C THR A 113 -16.09 -1.31 -6.47
N LEU A 114 -14.76 -1.34 -6.37
CA LEU A 114 -13.98 -0.23 -5.84
C LEU A 114 -14.12 1.02 -6.69
N LEU A 115 -13.99 0.92 -8.02
CA LEU A 115 -14.11 2.07 -8.92
C LEU A 115 -15.53 2.66 -8.93
N LYS A 116 -16.55 1.84 -8.74
CA LYS A 116 -17.95 2.27 -8.64
C LYS A 116 -18.26 2.95 -7.31
N GLU A 117 -17.83 2.36 -6.20
CA GLU A 117 -18.21 2.81 -4.85
C GLU A 117 -17.29 3.91 -4.31
N VAL A 118 -16.08 4.05 -4.88
CA VAL A 118 -15.04 4.98 -4.45
C VAL A 118 -14.52 5.80 -5.63
N PRO A 119 -15.31 6.76 -6.14
CA PRO A 119 -14.93 7.60 -7.30
C PRO A 119 -13.71 8.50 -7.02
N GLU A 120 -13.27 8.63 -5.77
CA GLU A 120 -12.07 9.36 -5.36
C GLU A 120 -10.77 8.64 -5.74
N ILE A 121 -10.81 7.37 -6.14
CA ILE A 121 -9.63 6.63 -6.60
C ILE A 121 -9.11 7.29 -7.88
N THR A 122 -7.87 7.76 -7.85
CA THR A 122 -7.19 8.41 -8.99
C THR A 122 -6.19 7.49 -9.68
N SER A 123 -5.77 6.43 -9.00
CA SER A 123 -4.83 5.42 -9.50
C SER A 123 -5.19 4.05 -8.92
N MET A 124 -5.17 3.03 -9.76
CA MET A 124 -5.28 1.64 -9.31
C MET A 124 -4.28 0.79 -10.06
N VAL A 125 -3.49 0.03 -9.31
CA VAL A 125 -2.47 -0.86 -9.85
C VAL A 125 -2.56 -2.24 -9.22
N ASN A 126 -2.12 -3.25 -9.95
CA ASN A 126 -1.89 -4.58 -9.43
C ASN A 126 -0.39 -4.87 -9.44
N ASN A 127 0.19 -5.10 -8.27
CA ASN A 127 1.54 -5.61 -8.13
C ASN A 127 1.53 -7.13 -8.02
N VAL A 128 2.29 -7.79 -8.88
CA VAL A 128 2.43 -9.25 -8.87
C VAL A 128 3.72 -9.61 -8.14
N ASN A 129 3.59 -10.28 -7.00
CA ASN A 129 4.70 -10.78 -6.19
C ASN A 129 4.71 -12.30 -6.19
N THR A 130 5.55 -12.89 -7.02
CA THR A 130 5.68 -14.36 -7.15
C THR A 130 6.61 -14.98 -6.11
N ARG A 131 7.31 -14.14 -5.33
CA ARG A 131 8.26 -14.60 -4.30
C ARG A 131 7.52 -15.22 -3.11
N LYS A 132 8.20 -16.14 -2.42
CA LYS A 132 7.67 -16.71 -1.17
C LYS A 132 7.66 -15.72 -0.01
N ALA A 133 8.54 -14.72 -0.06
CA ALA A 133 8.63 -13.70 0.98
C ALA A 133 7.32 -12.89 1.04
N ASP A 134 6.83 -12.67 2.26
CA ASP A 134 5.65 -11.87 2.52
C ASP A 134 6.00 -10.38 2.54
N VAL A 135 6.21 -9.84 1.34
CA VAL A 135 6.52 -8.41 1.12
C VAL A 135 5.45 -7.81 0.23
N ALA A 136 5.13 -6.56 0.50
CA ALA A 136 4.10 -5.81 -0.21
C ALA A 136 4.55 -5.26 -1.58
N PHE A 137 5.78 -5.57 -2.02
CA PHE A 137 6.33 -5.11 -3.30
C PHE A 137 6.26 -6.23 -4.34
N GLY A 138 5.78 -5.88 -5.53
CA GLY A 138 5.72 -6.80 -6.68
C GLY A 138 6.96 -6.71 -7.57
N GLU A 139 7.13 -7.73 -8.40
CA GLU A 139 8.15 -7.80 -9.47
C GLU A 139 7.62 -7.19 -10.76
N PHE A 140 6.30 -7.23 -10.92
CA PHE A 140 5.59 -6.68 -12.09
C PHE A 140 4.44 -5.80 -11.60
N GLU A 141 4.19 -4.71 -12.32
CA GLU A 141 3.10 -3.80 -12.04
C GLU A 141 2.19 -3.68 -13.27
N ASN A 142 0.90 -3.98 -13.09
CA ASN A 142 -0.14 -3.80 -14.07
C ASN A 142 -0.94 -2.55 -13.72
N LEU A 143 -0.97 -1.56 -14.61
CA LEU A 143 -1.85 -0.41 -14.46
C LEU A 143 -3.30 -0.83 -14.78
N ILE A 144 -4.19 -0.60 -13.81
CA ILE A 144 -5.62 -0.91 -13.93
C ILE A 144 -6.42 0.35 -14.29
N PHE A 145 -6.16 1.45 -13.59
CA PHE A 145 -6.89 2.70 -13.75
C PHE A 145 -6.03 3.92 -13.43
N GLY A 146 -6.20 5.01 -14.17
CA GLY A 146 -5.50 6.27 -13.94
C GLY A 146 -4.03 6.21 -14.33
N ASN A 147 -3.17 6.77 -13.49
CA ASN A 147 -1.71 6.77 -13.68
C ASN A 147 -1.04 5.72 -12.79
N SER A 148 0.17 5.26 -13.14
CA SER A 148 0.97 4.34 -12.31
C SER A 148 1.57 5.01 -11.07
N PHE A 149 1.35 6.31 -10.88
CA PHE A 149 1.81 7.08 -9.72
C PHE A 149 0.72 8.05 -9.24
N ILE A 150 0.86 8.50 -8.02
CA ILE A 150 0.16 9.68 -7.48
C ILE A 150 1.18 10.77 -7.19
N GLU A 151 0.69 12.00 -7.15
CA GLU A 151 1.51 13.16 -6.83
C GLU A 151 1.34 13.56 -5.36
N GLU A 152 2.42 14.04 -4.76
CA GLU A 152 2.40 14.66 -3.45
C GLU A 152 3.30 15.92 -3.46
N LYS A 153 3.09 16.84 -2.52
CA LYS A 153 3.86 18.09 -2.41
C LYS A 153 4.48 18.23 -1.03
N ILE A 154 5.77 18.56 -1.01
CA ILE A 154 6.49 18.99 0.20
C ILE A 154 7.05 20.38 -0.09
N GLY A 155 6.51 21.41 0.58
CA GLY A 155 6.84 22.78 0.25
C GLY A 155 6.46 23.11 -1.20
N ASN A 156 7.44 23.56 -1.98
CA ASN A 156 7.29 23.84 -3.42
C ASN A 156 7.67 22.67 -4.32
N LEU A 157 8.16 21.58 -3.76
CA LEU A 157 8.58 20.39 -4.50
C LEU A 157 7.39 19.47 -4.75
N LYS A 158 7.32 18.94 -5.96
CA LYS A 158 6.33 17.94 -6.39
C LYS A 158 7.03 16.60 -6.54
N PHE A 159 6.42 15.56 -5.99
CA PHE A 159 6.93 14.19 -6.02
C PHE A 159 5.92 13.30 -6.71
N GLU A 160 6.41 12.43 -7.60
CA GLU A 160 5.66 11.32 -8.15
C GLU A 160 5.92 10.08 -7.31
N ILE A 161 4.87 9.44 -6.83
CA ILE A 161 4.95 8.31 -5.91
C ILE A 161 4.31 7.10 -6.57
N SER A 162 5.13 6.18 -7.06
CA SER A 162 4.67 4.90 -7.60
C SER A 162 4.26 3.93 -6.50
N ALA A 163 3.62 2.82 -6.85
CA ALA A 163 3.17 1.82 -5.89
C ALA A 163 4.32 1.22 -5.06
N ASN A 164 5.51 1.09 -5.65
CA ASN A 164 6.69 0.50 -5.00
C ASN A 164 7.66 1.53 -4.39
N SER A 165 7.45 2.84 -4.62
CA SER A 165 8.33 3.89 -4.09
C SER A 165 8.20 4.03 -2.57
N PHE A 166 9.31 4.29 -1.89
CA PHE A 166 9.27 4.77 -0.51
C PHE A 166 8.93 6.26 -0.49
N PHE A 167 7.98 6.64 0.32
CA PHE A 167 7.68 8.04 0.64
C PHE A 167 7.24 8.16 2.09
N GLN A 168 7.62 9.24 2.77
CA GLN A 168 7.24 9.47 4.16
C GLN A 168 5.72 9.47 4.30
N THR A 169 5.21 8.59 5.16
CA THR A 169 3.76 8.38 5.32
C THR A 169 3.04 9.61 5.87
N ASN A 170 3.72 10.40 6.68
CA ASN A 170 3.22 11.67 7.21
C ASN A 170 3.89 12.84 6.50
N THR A 171 3.26 13.34 5.43
CA THR A 171 3.77 14.44 4.61
C THR A 171 4.06 15.72 5.40
N TYR A 172 3.23 16.04 6.41
CA TYR A 172 3.43 17.23 7.24
C TYR A 172 4.69 17.12 8.09
N GLN A 173 4.88 15.99 8.78
CA GLN A 173 6.08 15.75 9.58
C GLN A 173 7.31 15.50 8.72
N GLY A 174 7.13 14.93 7.53
CA GLY A 174 8.20 14.83 6.54
C GLY A 174 8.78 16.19 6.19
N LYS A 175 7.91 17.20 5.97
CA LYS A 175 8.37 18.57 5.74
C LYS A 175 9.17 19.13 6.91
N VAL A 176 8.68 18.98 8.13
CA VAL A 176 9.37 19.46 9.35
C VAL A 176 10.75 18.80 9.46
N LEU A 177 10.83 17.49 9.21
CA LEU A 177 12.10 16.75 9.22
C LEU A 177 13.09 17.33 8.20
N TYR A 178 12.66 17.53 6.96
CA TYR A 178 13.54 18.06 5.91
C TYR A 178 13.93 19.51 6.17
N ASP A 179 13.04 20.35 6.70
CA ASP A 179 13.36 21.72 7.09
C ASP A 179 14.47 21.76 8.19
N GLU A 180 14.39 20.85 9.18
CA GLU A 180 15.43 20.76 10.22
C GLU A 180 16.76 20.21 9.66
N VAL A 181 16.73 19.26 8.72
CA VAL A 181 17.94 18.79 8.04
C VAL A 181 18.62 19.94 7.30
N LEU A 182 17.88 20.70 6.51
CA LEU A 182 18.41 21.86 5.79
C LEU A 182 19.00 22.91 6.72
N LYS A 183 18.33 23.21 7.82
CA LYS A 183 18.80 24.16 8.84
C LYS A 183 20.08 23.68 9.52
N ILE A 184 20.20 22.39 9.86
CA ILE A 184 21.39 21.84 10.50
C ILE A 184 22.56 21.75 9.50
N ALA A 185 22.28 21.46 8.24
CA ALA A 185 23.28 21.39 7.18
C ALA A 185 23.91 22.76 6.87
N ASP A 186 23.20 23.86 7.13
CA ASP A 186 23.65 25.26 6.99
C ASP A 186 24.34 25.53 5.64
N LEU A 187 23.71 25.08 4.55
CA LEU A 187 24.28 25.12 3.20
C LEU A 187 24.24 26.55 2.64
N ASN A 188 25.34 26.99 2.05
CA ASN A 188 25.50 28.32 1.42
C ASN A 188 25.27 28.29 -0.10
N GLY A 189 25.14 27.10 -0.70
CA GLY A 189 24.85 26.88 -2.13
C GLY A 189 26.08 26.50 -2.98
N ASP A 190 27.26 26.48 -2.40
CA ASP A 190 28.51 26.12 -3.08
C ASP A 190 28.97 24.68 -2.76
N GLU A 191 28.28 24.00 -1.86
CA GLU A 191 28.61 22.67 -1.38
C GLU A 191 28.12 21.59 -2.34
N ILE A 192 28.86 20.47 -2.38
CA ILE A 192 28.42 19.24 -3.02
C ILE A 192 27.76 18.36 -1.95
N VAL A 193 26.49 18.09 -2.12
CA VAL A 193 25.70 17.25 -1.20
C VAL A 193 25.44 15.88 -1.82
N TYR A 194 25.72 14.82 -1.06
CA TYR A 194 25.40 13.45 -1.45
C TYR A 194 24.23 12.94 -0.61
N ASP A 195 23.13 12.56 -1.26
CA ASP A 195 22.07 11.78 -0.65
C ASP A 195 22.26 10.30 -1.02
N LEU A 196 22.71 9.51 -0.04
CA LEU A 196 23.04 8.09 -0.24
C LEU A 196 21.84 7.15 -0.20
N TYR A 197 20.68 7.65 0.25
CA TYR A 197 19.45 6.85 0.43
C TYR A 197 18.21 7.59 -0.06
N CYS A 198 18.26 8.20 -1.22
CA CYS A 198 17.18 9.01 -1.80
C CYS A 198 15.98 8.14 -2.25
N GLY A 199 15.05 7.87 -1.35
CA GLY A 199 14.02 6.83 -1.47
C GLY A 199 12.94 7.01 -2.55
N THR A 200 12.55 8.23 -2.92
CA THR A 200 11.53 8.46 -3.97
C THR A 200 12.13 8.82 -5.31
N ARG A 201 13.42 9.00 -5.33
CA ARG A 201 14.15 9.21 -6.56
C ARG A 201 14.37 7.83 -7.18
N SER A 202 13.71 7.54 -8.28
CA SER A 202 14.05 6.37 -9.06
C SER A 202 15.46 6.55 -9.59
N GLU A 203 16.31 5.57 -9.41
CA GLU A 203 17.69 5.60 -9.90
C GLU A 203 17.79 5.86 -11.41
N GLU A 204 16.70 5.65 -12.14
CA GLU A 204 16.56 5.89 -13.57
C GLU A 204 16.66 7.37 -13.97
N HIS A 205 16.40 8.32 -13.05
CA HIS A 205 16.48 9.75 -13.34
C HIS A 205 17.80 10.42 -12.98
N THR A 206 18.75 9.70 -12.38
CA THR A 206 20.08 10.25 -12.05
C THR A 206 21.01 10.42 -13.25
N SER A 207 20.69 9.84 -14.39
CA SER A 207 21.50 9.95 -15.62
C SER A 207 21.23 11.21 -16.46
N GLU A 208 20.18 11.98 -16.16
CA GLU A 208 19.79 13.14 -16.96
C GLU A 208 20.14 14.51 -16.36
N LEU A 209 20.83 14.52 -15.20
CA LEU A 209 21.35 15.75 -14.60
C LEU A 209 22.87 15.82 -14.77
N GLN A 210 23.33 15.84 -16.00
CA GLN A 210 24.67 16.30 -16.40
C GLN A 210 24.56 17.63 -17.12
#